data_05c2ff32d59e04058643bab21e33a3a9
#
_entry.id   05c2ff32d59e04058643bab21e33a3a9
#
_cell.length_a   1.000
_cell.length_b   1.000
_cell.length_c   1.000
_cell.angle_alpha   90.00
_cell.angle_beta   90.00
_cell.angle_gamma   90.00
#
_symmetry.space_group_name_H-M   'P 1'
#
loop_
_entity.id
_entity.type
_entity.pdbx_description
1 polymer ?
#
loop_
_entity_poly.entity_id
_entity_poly.type
_entity_poly.pdbx_seq_one_letter_code
_entity_poly.pdbx_strand_id
1 'polypeptide(L)'
;MRWLVRGLLALALLPALAFVVLFGGVGPVGPVPGGVLWGETREPARDWSFTDGIGEIQVQTHVGLLPWSVTTWVLSSEGELFLAAGNCDRVWTHRVMADPEIRLRIAGVVYEMSARRVTGRELGARLAPVVLAKYTGIAVDSANWIEGEQRGCVFRVEPRS
;
A
#
# COMPACT_ATOMS: atom_id res chain seq x y z
N MET A 1 -37.66 29.08 -14.47
CA MET A 1 -37.38 27.66 -14.75
C MET A 1 -35.91 27.40 -15.18
N ARG A 2 -35.34 28.13 -16.14
CA ARG A 2 -33.93 27.96 -16.61
C ARG A 2 -32.87 28.22 -15.53
N TRP A 3 -33.11 29.11 -14.57
CA TRP A 3 -32.18 29.42 -13.46
C TRP A 3 -32.16 28.33 -12.38
N LEU A 4 -33.31 27.73 -12.08
CA LEU A 4 -33.42 26.59 -11.14
C LEU A 4 -32.68 25.35 -11.65
N VAL A 5 -32.80 25.07 -12.95
CA VAL A 5 -32.10 23.95 -13.59
C VAL A 5 -30.57 24.16 -13.57
N ARG A 6 -30.11 25.40 -13.78
CA ARG A 6 -28.67 25.74 -13.69
C ARG A 6 -28.12 25.61 -12.26
N GLY A 7 -28.92 26.05 -11.27
CA GLY A 7 -28.55 25.88 -9.86
C GLY A 7 -28.49 24.43 -9.42
N LEU A 8 -29.41 23.58 -9.85
CA LEU A 8 -29.43 22.17 -9.59
C LEU A 8 -28.26 21.42 -10.26
N LEU A 9 -27.92 21.78 -11.51
CA LEU A 9 -26.76 21.25 -12.22
C LEU A 9 -25.44 21.63 -11.54
N ALA A 10 -25.29 22.88 -11.09
CA ALA A 10 -24.10 23.33 -10.37
C ALA A 10 -23.96 22.61 -9.01
N LEU A 11 -25.06 22.37 -8.30
CA LEU A 11 -25.08 21.67 -7.03
C LEU A 11 -24.74 20.18 -7.18
N ALA A 12 -25.08 19.56 -8.30
CA ALA A 12 -24.73 18.17 -8.60
C ALA A 12 -23.28 18.01 -9.13
N LEU A 13 -22.76 19.01 -9.83
CA LEU A 13 -21.40 18.99 -10.38
C LEU A 13 -20.32 19.13 -9.31
N LEU A 14 -20.55 19.88 -8.24
CA LEU A 14 -19.59 20.06 -7.14
C LEU A 14 -19.24 18.73 -6.43
N PRO A 15 -20.20 17.90 -5.97
CA PRO A 15 -19.88 16.63 -5.36
C PRO A 15 -19.29 15.63 -6.36
N ALA A 16 -19.70 15.66 -7.63
CA ALA A 16 -19.13 14.82 -8.67
C ALA A 16 -17.67 15.20 -8.95
N LEU A 17 -17.35 16.49 -9.00
CA LEU A 17 -15.97 16.98 -9.16
C LEU A 17 -15.13 16.65 -7.92
N ALA A 18 -15.67 16.83 -6.72
CA ALA A 18 -15.01 16.42 -5.48
C ALA A 18 -14.74 14.91 -5.45
N PHE A 19 -15.69 14.09 -5.89
CA PHE A 19 -15.53 12.65 -6.01
C PHE A 19 -14.42 12.28 -7.01
N VAL A 20 -14.37 12.92 -8.18
CA VAL A 20 -13.32 12.71 -9.19
C VAL A 20 -11.95 13.15 -8.67
N VAL A 21 -11.87 14.27 -7.96
CA VAL A 21 -10.61 14.77 -7.38
C VAL A 21 -10.12 13.85 -6.23
N LEU A 22 -11.02 13.42 -5.36
CA LEU A 22 -10.68 12.57 -4.21
C LEU A 22 -10.37 11.12 -4.60
N PHE A 23 -11.03 10.59 -5.63
CA PHE A 23 -10.91 9.19 -6.02
C PHE A 23 -10.23 8.95 -7.37
N GLY A 24 -10.14 9.96 -8.22
CA GLY A 24 -9.60 9.82 -9.59
C GLY A 24 -8.19 10.31 -9.81
N GLY A 25 -7.60 11.10 -8.90
CA GLY A 25 -6.36 11.80 -9.24
C GLY A 25 -5.33 11.99 -8.15
N VAL A 26 -5.68 11.74 -6.91
CA VAL A 26 -4.74 11.93 -5.80
C VAL A 26 -4.49 10.60 -5.13
N GLY A 27 -3.22 10.21 -5.04
CA GLY A 27 -2.80 9.07 -4.23
C GLY A 27 -3.16 9.26 -2.76
N PRO A 28 -2.94 8.27 -1.90
CA PRO A 28 -3.27 8.36 -0.49
C PRO A 28 -2.50 9.51 0.17
N VAL A 29 -3.15 10.20 1.10
CA VAL A 29 -2.56 11.29 1.88
C VAL A 29 -2.60 10.92 3.36
N GLY A 30 -1.44 10.58 3.93
CA GLY A 30 -1.36 10.07 5.29
C GLY A 30 -2.28 8.85 5.49
N PRO A 31 -3.19 8.87 6.48
CA PRO A 31 -4.10 7.75 6.74
C PRO A 31 -5.31 7.69 5.78
N VAL A 32 -5.51 8.71 4.94
CA VAL A 32 -6.66 8.79 4.03
C VAL A 32 -6.37 7.98 2.77
N PRO A 33 -7.20 6.99 2.43
CA PRO A 33 -7.07 6.24 1.19
C PRO A 33 -7.21 7.12 -0.04
N GLY A 34 -6.51 6.77 -1.11
CA GLY A 34 -6.58 7.43 -2.41
C GLY A 34 -7.10 6.50 -3.51
N GLY A 35 -7.09 7.00 -4.73
CA GLY A 35 -7.45 6.28 -5.95
C GLY A 35 -6.23 5.73 -6.69
N VAL A 36 -6.12 6.06 -7.96
CA VAL A 36 -5.04 5.60 -8.86
C VAL A 36 -3.69 6.18 -8.43
N LEU A 37 -2.68 5.36 -8.40
CA LEU A 37 -1.29 5.80 -8.27
C LEU A 37 -0.73 6.17 -9.63
N TRP A 38 -0.52 7.45 -9.85
CA TRP A 38 0.11 7.99 -11.05
C TRP A 38 1.62 8.12 -10.85
N GLY A 39 2.37 7.91 -11.92
CA GLY A 39 3.83 8.08 -11.95
C GLY A 39 4.44 7.43 -13.18
N GLU A 40 5.74 7.63 -13.37
CA GLU A 40 6.50 6.89 -14.36
C GLU A 40 6.52 5.40 -13.99
N THR A 41 6.06 4.54 -14.88
CA THR A 41 6.11 3.09 -14.65
C THR A 41 7.47 2.55 -15.06
N ARG A 42 8.09 1.77 -14.19
CA ARG A 42 9.38 1.11 -14.44
C ARG A 42 9.30 -0.38 -14.15
N GLU A 43 10.22 -1.11 -14.77
CA GLU A 43 10.44 -2.53 -14.46
C GLU A 43 10.87 -2.71 -13.01
N PRO A 44 10.45 -3.81 -12.37
CA PRO A 44 10.84 -4.13 -11.00
C PRO A 44 12.35 -4.17 -10.82
N ALA A 45 12.83 -3.58 -9.74
CA ALA A 45 14.24 -3.64 -9.38
C ALA A 45 14.64 -5.07 -9.00
N ARG A 46 15.88 -5.44 -9.27
CA ARG A 46 16.46 -6.72 -8.83
C ARG A 46 16.88 -6.69 -7.36
N ASP A 47 17.18 -5.50 -6.87
CA ASP A 47 17.61 -5.23 -5.50
C ASP A 47 16.83 -4.01 -4.98
N TRP A 48 16.15 -4.21 -3.86
CA TRP A 48 15.30 -3.21 -3.23
C TRP A 48 15.95 -2.50 -2.05
N SER A 49 17.25 -2.69 -1.81
CA SER A 49 17.99 -2.07 -0.69
C SER A 49 17.93 -0.55 -0.72
N PHE A 50 17.70 0.07 -1.90
CA PHE A 50 17.48 1.51 -1.97
C PHE A 50 16.27 2.00 -1.17
N THR A 51 15.37 1.11 -0.78
CA THR A 51 14.20 1.43 0.06
C THR A 51 14.52 1.47 1.55
N ASP A 52 15.74 1.16 1.98
CA ASP A 52 16.14 1.15 3.40
C ASP A 52 15.92 2.51 4.07
N GLY A 53 16.15 3.60 3.35
CA GLY A 53 15.89 4.95 3.83
C GLY A 53 14.44 5.44 3.68
N ILE A 54 13.54 4.62 3.10
CA ILE A 54 12.16 4.99 2.83
C ILE A 54 11.25 4.33 3.86
N GLY A 55 10.62 5.10 4.74
CA GLY A 55 9.71 4.56 5.78
C GLY A 55 8.38 4.08 5.24
N GLU A 56 7.82 4.80 4.28
CA GLU A 56 6.47 4.55 3.77
C GLU A 56 6.43 4.59 2.26
N ILE A 57 5.61 3.74 1.68
CA ILE A 57 5.30 3.70 0.25
C ILE A 57 3.80 3.63 0.05
N GLN A 58 3.37 3.77 -1.18
CA GLN A 58 1.96 3.69 -1.53
C GLN A 58 1.66 2.41 -2.29
N VAL A 59 0.56 1.76 -1.90
CA VAL A 59 0.08 0.51 -2.48
C VAL A 59 -1.31 0.72 -3.03
N GLN A 60 -1.52 0.41 -4.30
CA GLN A 60 -2.84 0.35 -4.93
C GLN A 60 -3.23 -1.11 -5.13
N THR A 61 -4.45 -1.43 -4.74
CA THR A 61 -5.08 -2.75 -4.95
C THR A 61 -6.11 -2.68 -6.08
N HIS A 62 -6.37 -3.81 -6.71
CA HIS A 62 -7.28 -3.91 -7.87
C HIS A 62 -8.66 -4.50 -7.53
N VAL A 63 -8.87 -4.93 -6.29
CA VAL A 63 -10.16 -5.52 -5.87
C VAL A 63 -11.27 -4.49 -5.92
N GLY A 64 -12.34 -4.81 -6.65
CA GLY A 64 -13.52 -3.98 -6.83
C GLY A 64 -13.48 -3.10 -8.07
N LEU A 65 -14.54 -2.30 -8.27
CA LEU A 65 -14.71 -1.47 -9.48
C LEU A 65 -13.84 -0.22 -9.48
N LEU A 66 -13.40 0.23 -8.30
CA LEU A 66 -12.63 1.46 -8.16
C LEU A 66 -11.23 1.14 -7.61
N PRO A 67 -10.20 1.74 -8.20
CA PRO A 67 -8.85 1.66 -7.66
C PRO A 67 -8.82 2.25 -6.25
N TRP A 68 -8.09 1.60 -5.37
CA TRP A 68 -8.01 1.99 -3.97
C TRP A 68 -6.57 1.87 -3.49
N SER A 69 -6.01 2.95 -2.98
CA SER A 69 -4.62 3.00 -2.55
C SER A 69 -4.46 3.49 -1.12
N VAL A 70 -3.39 3.05 -0.49
CA VAL A 70 -3.02 3.42 0.89
C VAL A 70 -1.53 3.66 1.00
N THR A 71 -1.14 4.36 2.05
CA THR A 71 0.24 4.43 2.53
C THR A 71 0.47 3.29 3.51
N THR A 72 1.59 2.58 3.36
CA THR A 72 1.97 1.47 4.24
C THR A 72 3.49 1.42 4.44
N TRP A 73 3.91 0.65 5.43
CA TRP A 73 5.31 0.43 5.73
C TRP A 73 5.98 -0.47 4.69
N VAL A 74 7.25 -0.20 4.43
CA VAL A 74 8.09 -0.97 3.52
C VAL A 74 9.33 -1.46 4.26
N LEU A 75 9.67 -2.72 4.05
CA LEU A 75 10.88 -3.34 4.57
C LEU A 75 11.68 -3.88 3.38
N SER A 76 12.99 -3.83 3.46
CA SER A 76 13.86 -4.60 2.58
C SER A 76 14.82 -5.45 3.40
N SER A 77 15.10 -6.62 2.91
CA SER A 77 16.07 -7.53 3.53
C SER A 77 16.63 -8.44 2.45
N GLU A 78 17.94 -8.49 2.35
CA GLU A 78 18.66 -9.31 1.35
C GLU A 78 18.25 -9.01 -0.10
N GLY A 79 17.96 -7.73 -0.39
CA GLY A 79 17.49 -7.29 -1.70
C GLY A 79 16.01 -7.57 -2.01
N GLU A 80 15.31 -8.32 -1.15
CA GLU A 80 13.89 -8.57 -1.26
C GLU A 80 13.06 -7.41 -0.69
N LEU A 81 11.85 -7.20 -1.23
CA LEU A 81 10.90 -6.18 -0.79
C LEU A 81 9.73 -6.80 -0.02
N PHE A 82 9.35 -6.16 1.06
CA PHE A 82 8.20 -6.56 1.87
C PHE A 82 7.32 -5.36 2.20
N LEU A 83 6.01 -5.57 2.21
CA LEU A 83 5.03 -4.65 2.79
C LEU A 83 4.68 -5.14 4.18
N ALA A 84 4.48 -4.21 5.12
CA ALA A 84 4.15 -4.56 6.49
C ALA A 84 2.98 -3.74 7.03
N ALA A 85 2.14 -4.38 7.80
CA ALA A 85 1.09 -3.77 8.61
C ALA A 85 1.15 -4.28 10.04
N GLY A 86 0.66 -3.50 10.99
CA GLY A 86 0.62 -3.89 12.40
C GLY A 86 -0.26 -5.10 12.70
N ASN A 87 -1.24 -5.38 11.84
CA ASN A 87 -2.06 -6.59 11.85
C ASN A 87 -2.63 -6.88 10.45
N CYS A 88 -3.21 -8.08 10.28
CA CYS A 88 -3.82 -8.48 9.01
C CYS A 88 -5.28 -7.99 8.85
N ASP A 89 -5.87 -7.36 9.86
CA ASP A 89 -7.25 -6.88 9.83
C ASP A 89 -7.36 -5.44 9.30
N ARG A 90 -6.66 -5.17 8.23
CA ARG A 90 -6.73 -3.90 7.48
C ARG A 90 -7.44 -4.13 6.16
N VAL A 91 -8.20 -3.14 5.70
CA VAL A 91 -8.89 -3.24 4.40
C VAL A 91 -7.93 -3.57 3.26
N TRP A 92 -6.77 -2.93 3.22
CA TRP A 92 -5.80 -3.17 2.15
C TRP A 92 -5.17 -4.57 2.22
N THR A 93 -4.96 -5.14 3.42
CA THR A 93 -4.40 -6.49 3.57
C THR A 93 -5.38 -7.55 3.08
N HIS A 94 -6.68 -7.40 3.41
CA HIS A 94 -7.72 -8.27 2.87
C HIS A 94 -7.81 -8.19 1.35
N ARG A 95 -7.67 -6.97 0.77
CA ARG A 95 -7.69 -6.79 -0.68
C ARG A 95 -6.51 -7.48 -1.35
N VAL A 96 -5.30 -7.34 -0.81
CA VAL A 96 -4.09 -8.03 -1.33
C VAL A 96 -4.22 -9.55 -1.18
N MET A 97 -4.82 -10.04 -0.12
CA MET A 97 -5.07 -11.49 0.03
C MET A 97 -6.10 -12.02 -0.96
N ALA A 98 -7.08 -11.21 -1.34
CA ALA A 98 -8.10 -11.57 -2.34
C ALA A 98 -7.56 -11.49 -3.78
N ASP A 99 -6.71 -10.52 -4.07
CA ASP A 99 -6.05 -10.33 -5.35
C ASP A 99 -4.61 -9.84 -5.09
N PRO A 100 -3.60 -10.68 -5.35
CA PRO A 100 -2.21 -10.34 -5.07
C PRO A 100 -1.62 -9.28 -6.01
N GLU A 101 -2.29 -8.96 -7.11
CA GLU A 101 -1.81 -7.95 -8.05
C GLU A 101 -1.96 -6.55 -7.47
N ILE A 102 -0.86 -5.82 -7.45
CA ILE A 102 -0.76 -4.49 -6.86
C ILE A 102 0.04 -3.55 -7.75
N ARG A 103 -0.14 -2.25 -7.52
CA ARG A 103 0.79 -1.22 -7.96
C ARG A 103 1.45 -0.60 -6.75
N LEU A 104 2.76 -0.44 -6.82
CA LEU A 104 3.53 0.28 -5.78
C LEU A 104 3.98 1.61 -6.34
N ARG A 105 3.89 2.67 -5.54
CA ARG A 105 4.57 3.93 -5.82
C ARG A 105 5.64 4.19 -4.76
N ILE A 106 6.90 4.21 -5.19
CA ILE A 106 8.09 4.39 -4.37
C ILE A 106 8.85 5.58 -4.92
N ALA A 107 9.02 6.63 -4.11
CA ALA A 107 9.71 7.87 -4.53
C ALA A 107 9.20 8.44 -5.88
N GLY A 108 7.89 8.35 -6.13
CA GLY A 108 7.26 8.87 -7.36
C GLY A 108 7.25 7.90 -8.55
N VAL A 109 7.99 6.79 -8.47
CA VAL A 109 8.03 5.75 -9.51
C VAL A 109 7.01 4.66 -9.21
N VAL A 110 6.32 4.18 -10.24
CA VAL A 110 5.29 3.13 -10.15
C VAL A 110 5.86 1.80 -10.65
N TYR A 111 5.55 0.74 -9.93
CA TYR A 111 5.93 -0.63 -10.26
C TYR A 111 4.69 -1.53 -10.24
N GLU A 112 4.53 -2.36 -11.27
CA GLU A 112 3.50 -3.41 -11.34
C GLU A 112 4.04 -4.67 -10.67
N MET A 113 3.43 -5.07 -9.56
CA MET A 113 3.97 -6.11 -8.68
C MET A 113 2.89 -7.11 -8.27
N SER A 114 3.33 -8.20 -7.68
CA SER A 114 2.46 -9.14 -6.96
C SER A 114 2.91 -9.20 -5.50
N ALA A 115 1.97 -9.23 -4.56
CA ALA A 115 2.28 -9.33 -3.13
C ALA A 115 1.56 -10.53 -2.51
N ARG A 116 2.30 -11.39 -1.85
CA ARG A 116 1.77 -12.59 -1.20
C ARG A 116 2.09 -12.59 0.28
N ARG A 117 1.08 -12.89 1.10
CA ARG A 117 1.29 -13.01 2.54
C ARG A 117 2.33 -14.05 2.85
N VAL A 118 3.24 -13.70 3.73
CA VAL A 118 4.29 -14.58 4.24
C VAL A 118 4.24 -14.66 5.75
N THR A 119 4.59 -15.82 6.28
CA THR A 119 4.68 -16.11 7.70
C THR A 119 5.96 -16.92 7.93
N GLY A 120 6.27 -17.23 9.17
CA GLY A 120 7.38 -18.08 9.53
C GLY A 120 8.37 -17.39 10.46
N ARG A 121 8.82 -18.15 11.43
CA ARG A 121 9.69 -17.71 12.52
C ARG A 121 11.03 -17.18 12.03
N GLU A 122 11.63 -17.86 11.06
CA GLU A 122 12.90 -17.46 10.47
C GLU A 122 12.81 -16.11 9.77
N LEU A 123 11.78 -15.92 8.95
CA LEU A 123 11.50 -14.63 8.31
C LEU A 123 11.20 -13.55 9.36
N GLY A 124 10.41 -13.85 10.38
CA GLY A 124 10.12 -12.94 11.47
C GLY A 124 11.37 -12.48 12.21
N ALA A 125 12.29 -13.42 12.50
CA ALA A 125 13.58 -13.12 13.11
C ALA A 125 14.48 -12.26 12.21
N ARG A 126 14.47 -12.51 10.90
CA ARG A 126 15.24 -11.75 9.91
C ARG A 126 14.72 -10.31 9.78
N LEU A 127 13.40 -10.11 9.75
CA LEU A 127 12.79 -8.80 9.57
C LEU A 127 12.69 -7.97 10.86
N ALA A 128 12.67 -8.59 12.04
CA ALA A 128 12.53 -7.89 13.31
C ALA A 128 13.57 -6.76 13.51
N PRO A 129 14.89 -6.96 13.30
CA PRO A 129 15.86 -5.88 13.43
C PRO A 129 15.64 -4.75 12.41
N VAL A 130 15.16 -5.06 11.21
CA VAL A 130 14.84 -4.06 10.18
C VAL A 130 13.68 -3.17 10.64
N VAL A 131 12.63 -3.76 11.22
CA VAL A 131 11.48 -3.02 11.77
C VAL A 131 11.92 -2.12 12.91
N LEU A 132 12.68 -2.66 13.87
CA LEU A 132 13.16 -1.91 15.05
C LEU A 132 14.10 -0.77 14.69
N ALA A 133 14.93 -0.94 13.67
CA ALA A 133 15.84 0.11 13.20
C ALA A 133 15.08 1.23 12.45
N LYS A 134 14.00 0.87 11.73
CA LYS A 134 13.33 1.76 10.81
C LYS A 134 12.12 2.48 11.42
N TYR A 135 11.41 1.84 12.34
CA TYR A 135 10.17 2.35 12.92
C TYR A 135 10.25 2.46 14.43
N THR A 136 10.16 3.68 14.93
CA THR A 136 10.17 3.95 16.39
C THR A 136 8.80 3.65 17.01
N GLY A 137 8.80 3.14 18.25
CA GLY A 137 7.57 2.90 19.00
C GLY A 137 6.81 1.60 18.61
N ILE A 138 7.40 0.75 17.77
CA ILE A 138 6.85 -0.56 17.44
C ILE A 138 7.54 -1.60 18.32
N ALA A 139 6.74 -2.34 19.08
CA ALA A 139 7.24 -3.48 19.83
C ALA A 139 7.22 -4.73 18.94
N VAL A 140 8.38 -5.14 18.49
CA VAL A 140 8.60 -6.45 17.89
C VAL A 140 9.32 -7.30 18.94
N ASP A 141 8.57 -8.10 19.67
CA ASP A 141 9.04 -8.80 20.86
C ASP A 141 9.69 -10.17 20.56
N SER A 142 9.54 -10.67 19.34
CA SER A 142 10.02 -12.02 19.01
C SER A 142 9.98 -12.33 17.53
N ALA A 143 10.61 -13.46 17.13
CA ALA A 143 10.51 -14.01 15.78
C ALA A 143 9.08 -14.37 15.34
N ASN A 144 8.14 -14.44 16.27
CA ASN A 144 6.75 -14.82 16.00
C ASN A 144 5.84 -13.63 15.65
N TRP A 145 6.37 -12.42 15.51
CA TRP A 145 5.58 -11.21 15.30
C TRP A 145 4.77 -11.20 13.99
N ILE A 146 5.13 -12.02 13.02
CA ILE A 146 4.39 -12.20 11.75
C ILE A 146 3.53 -13.47 11.72
N GLU A 147 3.45 -14.20 12.83
CA GLU A 147 2.61 -15.39 12.94
C GLU A 147 1.25 -15.03 13.54
N GLY A 148 0.18 -15.50 12.89
CA GLY A 148 -1.19 -15.25 13.30
C GLY A 148 -1.80 -13.97 12.70
N GLU A 149 -3.12 -13.86 12.79
CA GLU A 149 -3.88 -12.78 12.13
C GLU A 149 -3.85 -11.45 12.89
N GLN A 150 -3.70 -11.51 14.20
CA GLN A 150 -3.71 -10.32 15.08
C GLN A 150 -2.32 -9.75 15.35
N ARG A 151 -1.30 -10.30 14.71
CA ARG A 151 0.08 -9.85 14.79
C ARG A 151 0.50 -9.20 13.48
N GLY A 152 1.75 -8.79 13.34
CA GLY A 152 2.25 -8.15 12.13
C GLY A 152 1.88 -8.92 10.86
N CYS A 153 1.37 -8.22 9.88
CA CYS A 153 1.01 -8.78 8.59
C CYS A 153 2.05 -8.37 7.56
N VAL A 154 2.76 -9.35 7.02
CA VAL A 154 3.84 -9.10 6.05
C VAL A 154 3.52 -9.79 4.73
N PHE A 155 3.79 -9.07 3.65
CA PHE A 155 3.66 -9.56 2.29
C PHE A 155 5.02 -9.45 1.59
N ARG A 156 5.49 -10.54 0.99
CA ARG A 156 6.61 -10.50 0.06
C ARG A 156 6.12 -9.95 -1.26
N VAL A 157 6.91 -9.06 -1.85
CA VAL A 157 6.61 -8.42 -3.12
C VAL A 157 7.53 -8.99 -4.19
N GLU A 158 6.92 -9.41 -5.29
CA GLU A 158 7.60 -10.05 -6.41
C GLU A 158 7.15 -9.40 -7.73
N PRO A 159 7.95 -9.47 -8.81
CA PRO A 159 7.48 -9.08 -10.13
C PRO A 159 6.18 -9.83 -10.50
N ARG A 160 5.29 -9.13 -11.20
CA ARG A 160 4.09 -9.76 -11.76
C ARG A 160 4.48 -10.83 -12.78
N SER A 161 3.94 -12.03 -12.67
CA SER A 161 4.19 -13.16 -13.58
C SER A 161 3.37 -13.05 -14.86
#